data_f18156d764c83a4c5ce04f1ef5fc2bf5
#
_entry.id   f18156d764c83a4c5ce04f1ef5fc2bf5
#
_cell.length_a   1.000
_cell.length_b   1.000
_cell.length_c   1.000
_cell.angle_alpha   90.00
_cell.angle_beta   90.00
_cell.angle_gamma   90.00
#
_symmetry.space_group_name_H-M   'P 1'
#
loop_
_entity.id
_entity.type
_entity.pdbx_description
1 polymer ?
#
loop_
_entity_poly.entity_id
_entity_poly.type
_entity_poly.pdbx_seq_one_letter_code
_entity_poly.pdbx_strand_id
1 'polypeptide(L)'
;MAKNSKKIELVAIDPQNDFMDDGSLPVPGARGDMDRLAAMVQKHSRQLNDIHVTLDSHRGIDISHDAFWVDSNGKTPAPFTQVTEEMVIDGILTPRIVELRQHVLKYLAHLKQGGKYTHTIWPTHCLIGSEGHAVEKNFFEAINNWANDHVALVEFVVKGSDYRVEHFGALEAEMPMPDNPETQLNVAFLNTLRDADIILLAGEALSHCVRATVQQIIDNIGDEHIKKLHILEDCSTSIPAIPNIVDFPALTAVWLKQMAKRGLTRTDSVSFWS
;
A
#
# COMPACT_ATOMS: atom_id res chain seq x y z
N MET A 1 13.30 -30.76 23.87
CA MET A 1 13.82 -29.61 23.13
C MET A 1 12.71 -29.18 22.18
N ALA A 2 12.07 -28.05 22.41
CA ALA A 2 11.07 -27.52 21.47
C ALA A 2 11.78 -27.31 20.13
N LYS A 3 11.24 -27.89 19.03
CA LYS A 3 11.62 -27.49 17.68
C LYS A 3 11.47 -25.96 17.63
N ASN A 4 12.55 -25.26 17.34
CA ASN A 4 12.50 -23.81 17.08
C ASN A 4 11.53 -23.61 15.90
N SER A 5 10.27 -23.31 16.20
CA SER A 5 9.29 -22.98 15.17
C SER A 5 9.70 -21.65 14.58
N LYS A 6 9.72 -21.55 13.25
CA LYS A 6 10.02 -20.28 12.56
C LYS A 6 9.04 -19.20 13.00
N LYS A 7 9.54 -18.00 13.21
CA LYS A 7 8.72 -16.82 13.47
C LYS A 7 8.12 -16.33 12.14
N ILE A 8 6.81 -16.53 11.97
CA ILE A 8 6.07 -16.17 10.75
C ILE A 8 5.22 -14.95 11.05
N GLU A 9 5.41 -13.88 10.30
CA GLU A 9 4.63 -12.65 10.40
C GLU A 9 3.82 -12.42 9.12
N LEU A 10 2.61 -11.88 9.27
CA LEU A 10 1.78 -11.44 8.15
C LEU A 10 1.78 -9.91 8.08
N VAL A 11 2.04 -9.37 6.91
CA VAL A 11 1.81 -7.95 6.58
C VAL A 11 0.67 -7.89 5.56
N ALA A 12 -0.51 -7.48 6.02
CA ALA A 12 -1.68 -7.22 5.19
C ALA A 12 -1.71 -5.73 4.82
N ILE A 13 -1.46 -5.42 3.56
CA ILE A 13 -1.31 -4.05 3.06
C ILE A 13 -2.67 -3.55 2.61
N ASP A 14 -3.16 -2.49 3.26
CA ASP A 14 -4.37 -1.72 2.93
C ASP A 14 -5.61 -2.61 2.63
N PRO A 15 -5.97 -3.55 3.51
CA PRO A 15 -7.13 -4.44 3.31
C PRO A 15 -8.45 -3.71 3.63
N GLN A 16 -8.66 -2.52 3.02
CA GLN A 16 -9.71 -1.58 3.39
C GLN A 16 -10.90 -1.64 2.44
N ASN A 17 -12.11 -1.30 2.96
CA ASN A 17 -13.35 -1.40 2.20
C ASN A 17 -13.36 -0.61 0.90
N ASP A 18 -12.70 0.57 0.85
CA ASP A 18 -12.67 1.39 -0.37
C ASP A 18 -11.89 0.74 -1.54
N PHE A 19 -11.04 -0.24 -1.27
CA PHE A 19 -10.36 -1.03 -2.30
C PHE A 19 -11.12 -2.29 -2.72
N MET A 20 -12.20 -2.66 -2.02
CA MET A 20 -13.02 -3.81 -2.39
C MET A 20 -13.83 -3.53 -3.67
N ASP A 21 -14.42 -4.57 -4.27
CA ASP A 21 -15.14 -4.50 -5.55
C ASP A 21 -16.25 -3.45 -5.59
N ASP A 22 -16.82 -3.09 -4.45
CA ASP A 22 -17.89 -2.09 -4.27
C ASP A 22 -17.42 -0.80 -3.55
N GLY A 23 -16.12 -0.62 -3.37
CA GLY A 23 -15.52 0.55 -2.73
C GLY A 23 -15.37 1.76 -3.65
N SER A 24 -14.86 2.86 -3.11
CA SER A 24 -14.67 4.12 -3.85
C SER A 24 -13.55 4.06 -4.90
N LEU A 25 -12.51 3.24 -4.65
CA LEU A 25 -11.39 2.98 -5.56
C LEU A 25 -11.25 1.46 -5.76
N PRO A 26 -12.22 0.82 -6.45
CA PRO A 26 -12.31 -0.63 -6.47
C PRO A 26 -11.16 -1.29 -7.21
N VAL A 27 -10.62 -2.36 -6.61
CA VAL A 27 -9.71 -3.31 -7.25
C VAL A 27 -10.51 -4.57 -7.56
N PRO A 28 -10.80 -4.87 -8.83
CA PRO A 28 -11.68 -5.99 -9.20
C PRO A 28 -11.13 -7.33 -8.70
N GLY A 29 -11.88 -8.02 -7.85
CA GLY A 29 -11.49 -9.29 -7.23
C GLY A 29 -10.93 -9.17 -5.81
N ALA A 30 -10.71 -7.96 -5.30
CA ALA A 30 -10.12 -7.71 -4.00
C ALA A 30 -10.89 -8.35 -2.83
N ARG A 31 -12.23 -8.39 -2.91
CA ARG A 31 -13.02 -9.09 -1.88
C ARG A 31 -12.68 -10.58 -1.82
N GLY A 32 -12.50 -11.22 -2.98
CA GLY A 32 -12.04 -12.62 -3.04
C GLY A 32 -10.64 -12.82 -2.50
N ASP A 33 -9.76 -11.82 -2.66
CA ASP A 33 -8.41 -11.84 -2.09
C ASP A 33 -8.48 -11.77 -0.56
N MET A 34 -9.31 -10.89 -0.01
CA MET A 34 -9.52 -10.79 1.44
C MET A 34 -10.19 -12.02 2.03
N ASP A 35 -11.15 -12.65 1.33
CA ASP A 35 -11.77 -13.91 1.76
C ASP A 35 -10.72 -15.04 1.85
N ARG A 36 -9.81 -15.16 0.87
CA ARG A 36 -8.71 -16.14 0.91
C ARG A 36 -7.73 -15.85 2.03
N LEU A 37 -7.38 -14.59 2.22
CA LEU A 37 -6.48 -14.15 3.29
C LEU A 37 -7.09 -14.42 4.68
N ALA A 38 -8.38 -14.10 4.87
CA ALA A 38 -9.12 -14.40 6.10
C ALA A 38 -9.17 -15.90 6.39
N ALA A 39 -9.48 -16.72 5.38
CA ALA A 39 -9.49 -18.18 5.50
C ALA A 39 -8.10 -18.74 5.87
N MET A 40 -7.04 -18.20 5.28
CA MET A 40 -5.66 -18.56 5.60
C MET A 40 -5.32 -18.22 7.06
N VAL A 41 -5.63 -17.02 7.53
CA VAL A 41 -5.41 -16.59 8.93
C VAL A 41 -6.16 -17.50 9.90
N GLN A 42 -7.44 -17.79 9.64
CA GLN A 42 -8.25 -18.68 10.50
C GLN A 42 -7.66 -20.10 10.55
N LYS A 43 -7.32 -20.66 9.40
CA LYS A 43 -6.82 -22.04 9.29
C LYS A 43 -5.43 -22.22 9.91
N HIS A 44 -4.56 -21.23 9.78
CA HIS A 44 -3.16 -21.27 10.18
C HIS A 44 -2.84 -20.33 11.36
N SER A 45 -3.84 -19.93 12.11
CA SER A 45 -3.77 -19.05 13.26
C SER A 45 -2.60 -19.37 14.21
N ARG A 46 -2.40 -20.65 14.52
CA ARG A 46 -1.36 -21.10 15.47
C ARG A 46 0.08 -21.01 14.93
N GLN A 47 0.24 -20.85 13.63
CA GLN A 47 1.55 -20.73 12.98
C GLN A 47 1.97 -19.27 12.78
N LEU A 48 1.02 -18.34 12.84
CA LEU A 48 1.28 -16.91 12.75
C LEU A 48 1.70 -16.36 14.12
N ASN A 49 2.83 -15.67 14.16
CA ASN A 49 3.38 -15.09 15.38
C ASN A 49 2.97 -13.64 15.56
N ASP A 50 2.88 -12.88 14.47
CA ASP A 50 2.45 -11.47 14.47
C ASP A 50 1.65 -11.15 13.20
N ILE A 51 0.73 -10.18 13.31
CA ILE A 51 -0.06 -9.65 12.21
C ILE A 51 0.03 -8.13 12.21
N HIS A 52 0.49 -7.58 11.07
CA HIS A 52 0.58 -6.16 10.81
C HIS A 52 -0.40 -5.80 9.70
N VAL A 53 -1.17 -4.73 9.89
CA VAL A 53 -2.15 -4.24 8.91
C VAL A 53 -1.79 -2.80 8.59
N THR A 54 -1.51 -2.50 7.32
CA THR A 54 -1.34 -1.11 6.93
C THR A 54 -2.68 -0.49 6.58
N LEU A 55 -2.82 0.79 6.85
CA LEU A 55 -4.03 1.55 6.55
C LEU A 55 -3.68 2.79 5.76
N ASP A 56 -4.13 2.85 4.52
CA ASP A 56 -4.13 4.06 3.73
C ASP A 56 -5.12 5.06 4.36
N SER A 57 -4.68 6.29 4.63
CA SER A 57 -5.39 7.17 5.54
C SER A 57 -5.36 8.60 5.05
N HIS A 58 -6.39 8.97 4.30
CA HIS A 58 -6.48 10.26 3.65
C HIS A 58 -7.37 11.26 4.41
N ARG A 59 -7.15 12.53 4.15
CA ARG A 59 -8.00 13.63 4.61
C ARG A 59 -8.91 14.12 3.48
N GLY A 60 -9.94 14.88 3.79
CA GLY A 60 -10.87 15.43 2.78
C GLY A 60 -10.19 16.35 1.75
N ILE A 61 -9.11 17.05 2.14
CA ILE A 61 -8.20 17.74 1.22
C ILE A 61 -6.89 16.99 1.24
N ASP A 62 -6.54 16.35 0.14
CA ASP A 62 -5.37 15.49 0.00
C ASP A 62 -4.86 15.55 -1.43
N ILE A 63 -3.54 15.59 -1.62
CA ILE A 63 -2.91 15.69 -2.95
C ILE A 63 -3.34 14.53 -3.88
N SER A 64 -3.66 13.39 -3.30
CA SER A 64 -4.14 12.20 -4.01
C SER A 64 -5.55 12.35 -4.57
N HIS A 65 -6.33 13.32 -4.10
CA HIS A 65 -7.75 13.47 -4.40
C HIS A 65 -8.07 14.72 -5.21
N ASP A 66 -9.18 14.66 -5.93
CA ASP A 66 -9.66 15.75 -6.79
C ASP A 66 -9.91 17.05 -6.03
N ALA A 67 -10.37 16.99 -4.78
CA ALA A 67 -10.67 18.16 -3.94
C ALA A 67 -9.45 19.05 -3.65
N PHE A 68 -8.24 18.53 -3.79
CA PHE A 68 -6.99 19.29 -3.64
C PHE A 68 -6.70 20.21 -4.83
N TRP A 69 -7.21 19.85 -6.02
CA TRP A 69 -6.86 20.43 -7.29
C TRP A 69 -7.95 21.30 -7.89
N VAL A 70 -7.58 22.27 -8.70
CA VAL A 70 -8.49 23.05 -9.56
C VAL A 70 -7.87 23.27 -10.93
N ASP A 71 -8.72 23.27 -11.96
CA ASP A 71 -8.35 23.68 -13.31
C ASP A 71 -8.35 25.21 -13.46
N SER A 72 -7.97 25.69 -14.65
CA SER A 72 -7.96 27.13 -14.98
C SER A 72 -9.33 27.81 -14.90
N ASN A 73 -10.43 27.06 -14.81
CA ASN A 73 -11.80 27.56 -14.66
C ASN A 73 -12.32 27.43 -13.21
N GLY A 74 -11.47 26.99 -12.27
CA GLY A 74 -11.83 26.76 -10.89
C GLY A 74 -12.62 25.47 -10.65
N LYS A 75 -12.66 24.54 -11.62
CA LYS A 75 -13.35 23.25 -11.49
C LYS A 75 -12.38 22.18 -10.99
N THR A 76 -12.91 21.24 -10.26
CA THR A 76 -12.22 20.03 -9.81
C THR A 76 -11.93 19.12 -11.01
N PRO A 77 -10.70 18.60 -11.18
CA PRO A 77 -10.38 17.66 -12.25
C PRO A 77 -11.09 16.33 -12.05
N ALA A 78 -11.22 15.55 -13.14
CA ALA A 78 -11.78 14.21 -13.05
C ALA A 78 -10.78 13.24 -12.36
N PRO A 79 -11.27 12.22 -11.63
CA PRO A 79 -10.44 11.11 -11.19
C PRO A 79 -9.65 10.47 -12.34
N PHE A 80 -8.53 9.87 -12.02
CA PHE A 80 -7.54 9.29 -12.96
C PHE A 80 -6.84 10.30 -13.86
N THR A 81 -6.99 11.61 -13.61
CA THR A 81 -6.17 12.62 -14.27
C THR A 81 -4.72 12.50 -13.79
N GLN A 82 -3.80 12.34 -14.75
CA GLN A 82 -2.37 12.40 -14.46
C GLN A 82 -1.90 13.85 -14.41
N VAL A 83 -1.17 14.21 -13.36
CA VAL A 83 -0.67 15.56 -13.15
C VAL A 83 0.82 15.61 -13.42
N THR A 84 1.24 16.49 -14.32
CA THR A 84 2.64 16.73 -14.63
C THR A 84 3.09 18.10 -14.11
N GLU A 85 4.41 18.26 -13.97
CA GLU A 85 5.02 19.53 -13.59
C GLU A 85 4.64 20.66 -14.57
N GLU A 86 4.63 20.35 -15.87
CA GLU A 86 4.27 21.27 -16.94
C GLU A 86 2.83 21.78 -16.79
N MET A 87 1.87 20.92 -16.45
CA MET A 87 0.48 21.34 -16.23
C MET A 87 0.34 22.35 -15.09
N VAL A 88 1.17 22.20 -14.04
CA VAL A 88 1.17 23.14 -12.91
C VAL A 88 1.88 24.46 -13.27
N ILE A 89 2.95 24.39 -14.04
CA ILE A 89 3.68 25.59 -14.54
C ILE A 89 2.76 26.42 -15.41
N ASP A 90 2.05 25.79 -16.34
CA ASP A 90 1.16 26.43 -17.31
C ASP A 90 -0.20 26.84 -16.71
N GLY A 91 -0.48 26.50 -15.45
CA GLY A 91 -1.73 26.84 -14.76
C GLY A 91 -2.93 26.04 -15.25
N ILE A 92 -2.73 24.91 -15.94
CA ILE A 92 -3.80 24.00 -16.38
C ILE A 92 -4.44 23.32 -15.17
N LEU A 93 -3.60 22.85 -14.21
CA LEU A 93 -4.01 22.38 -12.90
C LEU A 93 -3.16 23.04 -11.82
N THR A 94 -3.78 23.44 -10.73
CA THR A 94 -3.09 24.04 -9.58
C THR A 94 -3.65 23.51 -8.28
N PRO A 95 -2.86 23.49 -7.18
CA PRO A 95 -3.42 23.19 -5.88
C PRO A 95 -4.41 24.28 -5.46
N ARG A 96 -5.52 23.89 -4.85
CA ARG A 96 -6.52 24.81 -4.30
C ARG A 96 -5.94 25.68 -3.18
N ILE A 97 -4.99 25.14 -2.42
CA ILE A 97 -4.17 25.88 -1.45
C ILE A 97 -2.98 26.47 -2.23
N VAL A 98 -3.09 27.74 -2.62
CA VAL A 98 -2.16 28.41 -3.53
C VAL A 98 -0.73 28.41 -3.00
N GLU A 99 -0.54 28.47 -1.69
CA GLU A 99 0.75 28.44 -1.00
C GLU A 99 1.50 27.13 -1.24
N LEU A 100 0.80 26.05 -1.55
CA LEU A 100 1.40 24.74 -1.84
C LEU A 100 1.92 24.62 -3.27
N ARG A 101 1.73 25.60 -4.16
CA ARG A 101 2.13 25.49 -5.57
C ARG A 101 3.61 25.15 -5.72
N GLN A 102 4.49 25.81 -4.96
CA GLN A 102 5.94 25.53 -5.02
C GLN A 102 6.31 24.16 -4.46
N HIS A 103 5.58 23.70 -3.43
CA HIS A 103 5.71 22.35 -2.90
C HIS A 103 5.31 21.30 -3.94
N VAL A 104 4.14 21.48 -4.57
CA VAL A 104 3.63 20.59 -5.61
C VAL A 104 4.63 20.44 -6.78
N LEU A 105 5.21 21.55 -7.25
CA LEU A 105 6.23 21.50 -8.30
C LEU A 105 7.45 20.67 -7.88
N LYS A 106 7.93 20.86 -6.64
CA LYS A 106 9.04 20.05 -6.10
C LYS A 106 8.67 18.57 -5.98
N TYR A 107 7.46 18.28 -5.55
CA TYR A 107 6.94 16.91 -5.42
C TYR A 107 6.88 16.21 -6.78
N LEU A 108 6.28 16.84 -7.81
CA LEU A 108 6.17 16.27 -9.14
C LEU A 108 7.55 16.06 -9.79
N ALA A 109 8.47 17.04 -9.64
CA ALA A 109 9.85 16.91 -10.08
C ALA A 109 10.56 15.73 -9.38
N HIS A 110 10.34 15.54 -8.06
CA HIS A 110 10.89 14.44 -7.31
C HIS A 110 10.41 13.08 -7.83
N LEU A 111 9.11 12.91 -8.08
CA LEU A 111 8.55 11.67 -8.65
C LEU A 111 9.20 11.37 -10.02
N LYS A 112 9.31 12.36 -10.90
CA LYS A 112 9.89 12.23 -12.23
C LYS A 112 11.37 11.82 -12.16
N GLN A 113 12.16 12.45 -11.30
CA GLN A 113 13.58 12.15 -11.10
C GLN A 113 13.81 10.77 -10.50
N GLY A 114 12.92 10.33 -9.60
CA GLY A 114 12.95 9.02 -8.97
C GLY A 114 12.46 7.88 -9.87
N GLY A 115 11.98 8.16 -11.07
CA GLY A 115 11.38 7.14 -11.96
C GLY A 115 10.11 6.50 -11.36
N LYS A 116 9.44 7.23 -10.47
CA LYS A 116 8.20 6.82 -9.85
C LYS A 116 7.02 7.00 -10.80
N TYR A 117 5.85 6.48 -10.45
CA TYR A 117 4.64 6.73 -11.23
C TYR A 117 4.34 8.24 -11.33
N THR A 118 3.83 8.66 -12.48
CA THR A 118 3.27 10.01 -12.64
C THR A 118 2.14 10.18 -11.62
N HIS A 119 2.12 11.31 -10.93
CA HIS A 119 1.08 11.59 -9.95
C HIS A 119 -0.30 11.48 -10.60
N THR A 120 -1.17 10.66 -10.01
CA THR A 120 -2.52 10.40 -10.49
C THR A 120 -3.52 10.89 -9.44
N ILE A 121 -4.51 11.66 -9.86
CA ILE A 121 -5.64 12.03 -9.01
C ILE A 121 -6.59 10.84 -8.93
N TRP A 122 -6.73 10.26 -7.74
CA TRP A 122 -7.61 9.13 -7.50
C TRP A 122 -9.03 9.56 -7.14
N PRO A 123 -10.05 8.71 -7.31
CA PRO A 123 -11.33 8.88 -6.62
C PRO A 123 -11.08 9.06 -5.13
N THR A 124 -11.86 9.92 -4.46
CA THR A 124 -11.75 10.08 -3.01
C THR A 124 -11.99 8.74 -2.32
N HIS A 125 -11.01 8.29 -1.55
CA HIS A 125 -11.02 6.97 -0.89
C HIS A 125 -10.32 7.03 0.46
N CYS A 126 -10.54 6.02 1.30
CA CYS A 126 -9.89 5.79 2.59
C CYS A 126 -9.85 7.04 3.48
N LEU A 127 -10.95 7.82 3.50
CA LEU A 127 -11.04 8.97 4.38
C LEU A 127 -11.07 8.53 5.84
N ILE A 128 -10.17 9.07 6.66
CA ILE A 128 -10.08 8.75 8.09
C ILE A 128 -11.45 8.90 8.75
N GLY A 129 -11.92 7.82 9.38
CA GLY A 129 -13.20 7.76 10.08
C GLY A 129 -14.40 7.35 9.22
N SER A 130 -14.22 7.15 7.91
CA SER A 130 -15.27 6.60 7.03
C SER A 130 -15.35 5.07 7.11
N GLU A 131 -16.46 4.50 6.61
CA GLU A 131 -16.58 3.06 6.42
C GLU A 131 -15.55 2.52 5.41
N GLY A 132 -15.24 3.30 4.39
CA GLY A 132 -14.23 2.97 3.38
C GLY A 132 -12.82 2.82 3.95
N HIS A 133 -12.48 3.58 4.99
CA HIS A 133 -11.21 3.50 5.70
C HIS A 133 -11.09 2.25 6.58
N ALA A 134 -12.21 1.65 6.99
CA ALA A 134 -12.19 0.46 7.84
C ALA A 134 -11.68 -0.77 7.06
N VAL A 135 -11.04 -1.68 7.80
CA VAL A 135 -10.62 -2.99 7.27
C VAL A 135 -11.84 -3.79 6.80
N GLU A 136 -11.68 -4.52 5.70
CA GLU A 136 -12.72 -5.40 5.18
C GLU A 136 -13.20 -6.38 6.26
N LYS A 137 -14.51 -6.58 6.33
CA LYS A 137 -15.18 -7.22 7.46
C LYS A 137 -14.69 -8.64 7.76
N ASN A 138 -14.63 -9.50 6.74
CA ASN A 138 -14.26 -10.92 6.95
C ASN A 138 -12.81 -11.04 7.42
N PHE A 139 -11.93 -10.24 6.83
CA PHE A 139 -10.53 -10.19 7.23
C PHE A 139 -10.38 -9.59 8.64
N PHE A 140 -11.11 -8.52 8.95
CA PHE A 140 -11.12 -7.92 10.29
C PHE A 140 -11.56 -8.92 11.37
N GLU A 141 -12.63 -9.70 11.11
CA GLU A 141 -13.08 -10.75 12.02
C GLU A 141 -12.00 -11.84 12.21
N ALA A 142 -11.31 -12.23 11.14
CA ALA A 142 -10.24 -13.24 11.21
C ALA A 142 -9.07 -12.79 12.08
N ILE A 143 -8.57 -11.56 11.89
CA ILE A 143 -7.45 -11.03 12.70
C ILE A 143 -7.84 -10.75 14.14
N ASN A 144 -9.07 -10.34 14.41
CA ASN A 144 -9.57 -10.19 15.79
C ASN A 144 -9.70 -11.53 16.52
N ASN A 145 -10.15 -12.57 15.84
CA ASN A 145 -10.20 -13.91 16.42
C ASN A 145 -8.78 -14.40 16.73
N TRP A 146 -7.82 -14.19 15.79
CA TRP A 146 -6.41 -14.48 16.04
C TRP A 146 -5.89 -13.74 17.28
N ALA A 147 -6.15 -12.44 17.39
CA ALA A 147 -5.71 -11.62 18.54
C ALA A 147 -6.28 -12.14 19.87
N ASN A 148 -7.57 -12.49 19.90
CA ASN A 148 -8.22 -13.03 21.09
C ASN A 148 -7.66 -14.40 21.48
N ASP A 149 -7.47 -15.29 20.51
CA ASP A 149 -6.96 -16.66 20.76
C ASP A 149 -5.52 -16.67 21.28
N HIS A 150 -4.70 -15.70 20.84
CA HIS A 150 -3.28 -15.59 21.20
C HIS A 150 -3.01 -14.60 22.33
N VAL A 151 -4.03 -13.83 22.77
CA VAL A 151 -3.89 -12.71 23.72
C VAL A 151 -2.80 -11.75 23.21
N ALA A 152 -2.82 -11.46 21.91
CA ALA A 152 -1.84 -10.66 21.18
C ALA A 152 -2.49 -9.41 20.57
N LEU A 153 -1.67 -8.47 20.11
CA LEU A 153 -2.13 -7.27 19.43
C LEU A 153 -1.94 -7.44 17.92
N VAL A 154 -2.93 -7.01 17.14
CA VAL A 154 -2.72 -6.72 15.73
C VAL A 154 -2.14 -5.32 15.64
N GLU A 155 -1.00 -5.16 14.97
CA GLU A 155 -0.36 -3.86 14.81
C GLU A 155 -0.91 -3.15 13.57
N PHE A 156 -1.45 -1.94 13.77
CA PHE A 156 -1.93 -1.11 12.67
C PHE A 156 -0.90 -0.03 12.32
N VAL A 157 -0.44 -0.04 11.07
CA VAL A 157 0.52 0.93 10.53
C VAL A 157 -0.24 1.92 9.63
N VAL A 158 -0.49 3.11 10.16
CA VAL A 158 -1.16 4.18 9.42
C VAL A 158 -0.17 4.85 8.47
N LYS A 159 -0.56 5.06 7.21
CA LYS A 159 0.19 5.80 6.20
C LYS A 159 -0.71 6.79 5.46
N GLY A 160 -0.14 7.76 4.74
CA GLY A 160 -0.91 8.70 3.91
C GLY A 160 -1.53 9.87 4.66
N SER A 161 -1.26 10.06 5.95
CA SER A 161 -1.90 11.12 6.76
C SER A 161 -1.42 12.55 6.45
N ASP A 162 -0.31 12.73 5.73
CA ASP A 162 0.16 14.03 5.26
C ASP A 162 -0.43 14.37 3.90
N TYR A 163 -1.40 15.24 3.87
CA TYR A 163 -2.15 15.64 2.68
C TYR A 163 -1.32 16.27 1.55
N ARG A 164 -0.03 16.50 1.78
CA ARG A 164 0.88 17.18 0.82
C ARG A 164 1.65 16.21 -0.06
N VAL A 165 1.67 14.93 0.28
CA VAL A 165 2.45 13.91 -0.43
C VAL A 165 1.72 12.58 -0.49
N GLU A 166 1.89 11.85 -1.57
CA GLU A 166 1.41 10.47 -1.71
C GLU A 166 2.26 9.52 -0.88
N HIS A 167 1.65 8.47 -0.37
CA HIS A 167 2.29 7.50 0.51
C HIS A 167 1.86 6.08 0.14
N PHE A 168 2.32 5.56 -1.00
CA PHE A 168 1.96 4.21 -1.43
C PHE A 168 2.54 3.14 -0.52
N GLY A 169 3.84 3.20 -0.24
CA GLY A 169 4.50 2.21 0.60
C GLY A 169 4.32 2.48 2.10
N ALA A 170 4.27 1.44 2.92
CA ALA A 170 4.04 1.57 4.36
C ALA A 170 5.26 2.05 5.17
N LEU A 171 6.45 2.12 4.55
CA LEU A 171 7.66 2.52 5.27
C LEU A 171 7.98 4.01 5.16
N GLU A 172 7.71 4.63 4.01
CA GLU A 172 7.97 6.07 3.81
C GLU A 172 7.09 6.63 2.69
N ALA A 173 6.81 7.94 2.76
CA ALA A 173 6.08 8.66 1.72
C ALA A 173 6.88 8.72 0.40
N GLU A 174 6.19 8.99 -0.72
CA GLU A 174 6.81 9.12 -2.03
C GLU A 174 7.85 10.26 -2.09
N MET A 175 7.68 11.28 -1.29
CA MET A 175 8.64 12.35 -0.99
C MET A 175 8.57 12.68 0.50
N PRO A 176 9.46 12.16 1.34
CA PRO A 176 9.44 12.41 2.77
C PRO A 176 9.51 13.90 3.13
N MET A 177 8.65 14.36 4.02
CA MET A 177 8.53 15.75 4.43
C MET A 177 9.44 16.03 5.64
N PRO A 178 10.37 17.00 5.57
CA PRO A 178 11.31 17.25 6.66
C PRO A 178 10.64 17.69 7.99
N ASP A 179 9.45 18.26 7.89
CA ASP A 179 8.65 18.75 9.02
C ASP A 179 7.64 17.73 9.56
N ASN A 180 7.55 16.54 8.95
CA ASN A 180 6.64 15.48 9.39
C ASN A 180 7.36 14.11 9.49
N PRO A 181 7.70 13.65 10.71
CA PRO A 181 8.35 12.36 10.93
C PRO A 181 7.55 11.14 10.42
N GLU A 182 6.22 11.23 10.37
CA GLU A 182 5.36 10.13 9.89
C GLU A 182 5.55 9.83 8.41
N THR A 183 6.13 10.76 7.65
CA THR A 183 6.45 10.57 6.22
C THR A 183 7.83 9.97 6.01
N GLN A 184 8.68 9.94 7.04
CA GLN A 184 10.03 9.41 6.99
C GLN A 184 10.03 7.88 7.11
N LEU A 185 11.20 7.26 6.81
CA LEU A 185 11.36 5.82 6.91
C LEU A 185 10.96 5.30 8.31
N ASN A 186 9.96 4.43 8.37
CA ASN A 186 9.52 3.76 9.60
C ASN A 186 10.52 2.65 10.00
N VAL A 187 11.60 3.08 10.62
CA VAL A 187 12.69 2.18 11.06
C VAL A 187 12.20 1.19 12.12
N ALA A 188 11.22 1.58 12.95
CA ALA A 188 10.68 0.69 13.98
C ALA A 188 9.98 -0.51 13.33
N PHE A 189 9.07 -0.27 12.39
CA PHE A 189 8.39 -1.33 11.65
C PHE A 189 9.37 -2.20 10.85
N LEU A 190 10.35 -1.58 10.18
CA LEU A 190 11.38 -2.32 9.45
C LEU A 190 12.20 -3.25 10.36
N ASN A 191 12.53 -2.82 11.58
CA ASN A 191 13.26 -3.64 12.55
C ASN A 191 12.40 -4.82 13.04
N THR A 192 11.10 -4.62 13.28
CA THR A 192 10.18 -5.73 13.59
C THR A 192 10.23 -6.80 12.50
N LEU A 193 10.13 -6.39 11.24
CA LEU A 193 10.22 -7.32 10.09
C LEU A 193 11.58 -8.03 9.98
N ARG A 194 12.68 -7.40 10.39
CA ARG A 194 14.01 -8.05 10.41
C ARG A 194 14.07 -9.23 11.37
N ASP A 195 13.34 -9.16 12.48
CA ASP A 195 13.32 -10.20 13.50
C ASP A 195 12.50 -11.44 13.12
N ALA A 196 11.65 -11.35 12.08
CA ALA A 196 10.92 -12.47 11.55
C ALA A 196 11.85 -13.47 10.81
N ASP A 197 11.46 -14.75 10.79
CA ASP A 197 12.07 -15.76 9.91
C ASP A 197 11.40 -15.81 8.55
N ILE A 198 10.09 -15.53 8.50
CA ILE A 198 9.25 -15.49 7.30
C ILE A 198 8.29 -14.31 7.41
N ILE A 199 8.14 -13.57 6.34
CA ILE A 199 7.21 -12.46 6.21
C ILE A 199 6.26 -12.77 5.04
N LEU A 200 4.99 -13.00 5.34
CA LEU A 200 3.93 -13.14 4.35
C LEU A 200 3.41 -11.76 3.98
N LEU A 201 3.27 -11.49 2.69
CA LEU A 201 2.88 -10.20 2.15
C LEU A 201 1.62 -10.37 1.29
N ALA A 202 0.57 -9.64 1.58
CA ALA A 202 -0.71 -9.68 0.88
C ALA A 202 -1.41 -8.32 0.96
N GLY A 203 -2.54 -8.15 0.28
CA GLY A 203 -3.39 -6.95 0.36
C GLY A 203 -3.53 -6.20 -0.96
N GLU A 204 -3.95 -4.92 -0.91
CA GLU A 204 -4.34 -4.14 -2.08
C GLU A 204 -3.57 -2.82 -2.23
N ALA A 205 -3.37 -2.33 -3.45
CA ALA A 205 -3.38 -3.11 -4.68
C ALA A 205 -1.97 -3.58 -5.00
N LEU A 206 -1.84 -4.79 -5.58
CA LEU A 206 -0.54 -5.41 -5.91
C LEU A 206 0.36 -4.48 -6.74
N SER A 207 -0.21 -3.68 -7.64
CA SER A 207 0.54 -2.76 -8.53
C SER A 207 1.01 -1.47 -7.85
N HIS A 208 0.45 -1.10 -6.69
CA HIS A 208 0.69 0.16 -5.98
C HIS A 208 1.16 -0.07 -4.55
N CYS A 209 0.27 -0.05 -3.57
CA CYS A 209 0.65 -0.09 -2.16
C CYS A 209 1.42 -1.36 -1.79
N VAL A 210 1.01 -2.53 -2.29
CA VAL A 210 1.74 -3.80 -2.06
C VAL A 210 3.13 -3.74 -2.70
N ARG A 211 3.21 -3.40 -3.99
CA ARG A 211 4.49 -3.27 -4.70
C ARG A 211 5.40 -2.25 -4.03
N ALA A 212 4.89 -1.06 -3.67
CA ALA A 212 5.68 0.00 -3.05
C ALA A 212 6.20 -0.43 -1.67
N THR A 213 5.34 -1.01 -0.82
CA THR A 213 5.73 -1.51 0.50
C THR A 213 6.80 -2.60 0.39
N VAL A 214 6.59 -3.59 -0.48
CA VAL A 214 7.57 -4.68 -0.68
C VAL A 214 8.89 -4.14 -1.23
N GLN A 215 8.85 -3.17 -2.16
CA GLN A 215 10.06 -2.53 -2.70
C GLN A 215 10.82 -1.79 -1.59
N GLN A 216 10.11 -0.98 -0.77
CA GLN A 216 10.71 -0.26 0.35
C GLN A 216 11.32 -1.23 1.38
N ILE A 217 10.65 -2.35 1.67
CA ILE A 217 11.22 -3.41 2.53
C ILE A 217 12.51 -3.93 1.92
N ILE A 218 12.47 -4.36 0.66
CA ILE A 218 13.63 -4.93 -0.06
C ILE A 218 14.82 -3.96 -0.10
N ASP A 219 14.58 -2.66 -0.26
CA ASP A 219 15.63 -1.66 -0.36
C ASP A 219 16.26 -1.29 0.99
N ASN A 220 15.57 -1.61 2.11
CA ASN A 220 15.99 -1.21 3.44
C ASN A 220 16.25 -2.37 4.42
N ILE A 221 15.78 -3.59 4.13
CA ILE A 221 15.89 -4.73 5.06
C ILE A 221 17.30 -5.35 5.09
N GLY A 222 18.04 -5.24 3.99
CA GLY A 222 19.32 -5.92 3.74
C GLY A 222 19.14 -7.15 2.84
N ASP A 223 20.07 -7.35 1.90
CA ASP A 223 19.95 -8.39 0.86
C ASP A 223 19.82 -9.81 1.44
N GLU A 224 20.47 -10.08 2.58
CA GLU A 224 20.41 -11.37 3.27
C GLU A 224 19.01 -11.71 3.81
N HIS A 225 18.16 -10.72 4.00
CA HIS A 225 16.80 -10.87 4.53
C HIS A 225 15.73 -11.00 3.44
N ILE A 226 16.01 -10.65 2.17
CA ILE A 226 15.01 -10.68 1.09
C ILE A 226 14.36 -12.06 0.95
N LYS A 227 15.11 -13.13 1.17
CA LYS A 227 14.61 -14.53 1.12
C LYS A 227 13.54 -14.85 2.17
N LYS A 228 13.34 -13.99 3.18
CA LYS A 228 12.25 -14.12 4.17
C LYS A 228 10.90 -13.66 3.63
N LEU A 229 10.91 -12.87 2.54
CA LEU A 229 9.72 -12.26 1.96
C LEU A 229 8.99 -13.25 1.05
N HIS A 230 7.73 -13.50 1.35
CA HIS A 230 6.85 -14.38 0.59
C HIS A 230 5.59 -13.62 0.20
N ILE A 231 5.38 -13.35 -1.09
CA ILE A 231 4.17 -12.70 -1.56
C ILE A 231 3.10 -13.74 -1.88
N LEU A 232 1.89 -13.54 -1.33
CA LEU A 232 0.71 -14.37 -1.55
C LEU A 232 -0.05 -13.81 -2.75
N GLU A 233 0.23 -14.36 -3.94
CA GLU A 233 -0.29 -13.80 -5.20
C GLU A 233 -1.79 -13.98 -5.38
N ASP A 234 -2.39 -14.94 -4.70
CA ASP A 234 -3.83 -15.17 -4.70
C ASP A 234 -4.58 -14.30 -3.68
N CYS A 235 -3.85 -13.48 -2.89
CA CYS A 235 -4.38 -12.55 -1.92
C CYS A 235 -3.99 -11.09 -2.24
N SER A 236 -3.77 -10.80 -3.52
CA SER A 236 -3.36 -9.47 -3.99
C SER A 236 -3.64 -9.32 -5.47
N THR A 237 -4.42 -8.33 -5.86
CA THR A 237 -4.77 -8.04 -7.26
C THR A 237 -4.25 -6.67 -7.71
N SER A 238 -3.77 -6.58 -8.95
CA SER A 238 -3.35 -5.31 -9.55
C SER A 238 -4.54 -4.47 -10.00
N ILE A 239 -4.42 -3.15 -9.91
CA ILE A 239 -5.33 -2.23 -10.60
C ILE A 239 -5.32 -2.59 -12.09
N PRO A 240 -6.49 -2.61 -12.76
CA PRO A 240 -6.57 -2.90 -14.20
C PRO A 240 -5.75 -1.92 -15.05
N ALA A 241 -5.38 -2.35 -16.24
CA ALA A 241 -4.74 -1.48 -17.22
C ALA A 241 -5.66 -0.30 -17.59
N ILE A 242 -5.07 0.90 -17.70
CA ILE A 242 -5.73 2.07 -18.26
C ILE A 242 -5.42 2.11 -19.76
N PRO A 243 -6.42 1.88 -20.64
CA PRO A 243 -6.19 1.77 -22.08
C PRO A 243 -5.42 2.96 -22.63
N ASN A 244 -4.39 2.70 -23.45
CA ASN A 244 -3.50 3.68 -24.09
C ASN A 244 -2.67 4.57 -23.12
N ILE A 245 -2.71 4.30 -21.81
CA ILE A 245 -1.96 5.07 -20.79
C ILE A 245 -0.95 4.17 -20.09
N VAL A 246 -1.40 3.13 -19.36
CA VAL A 246 -0.52 2.27 -18.56
C VAL A 246 -1.10 0.88 -18.37
N ASP A 247 -0.25 -0.14 -18.47
CA ASP A 247 -0.59 -1.54 -18.17
C ASP A 247 0.03 -1.94 -16.82
N PHE A 248 -0.68 -1.66 -15.73
CA PHE A 248 -0.22 -1.98 -14.38
C PHE A 248 0.01 -3.47 -14.16
N PRO A 249 -0.88 -4.40 -14.60
CA PRO A 249 -0.63 -5.83 -14.50
C PRO A 249 0.67 -6.28 -15.17
N ALA A 250 0.95 -5.80 -16.39
CA ALA A 250 2.19 -6.13 -17.09
C ALA A 250 3.43 -5.60 -16.37
N LEU A 251 3.39 -4.34 -15.90
CA LEU A 251 4.48 -3.75 -15.12
C LEU A 251 4.73 -4.51 -13.81
N THR A 252 3.67 -4.92 -13.13
CA THR A 252 3.76 -5.70 -11.89
C THR A 252 4.34 -7.08 -12.13
N ALA A 253 3.94 -7.76 -13.21
CA ALA A 253 4.49 -9.07 -13.58
C ALA A 253 6.00 -9.00 -13.88
N VAL A 254 6.46 -7.92 -14.53
CA VAL A 254 7.90 -7.68 -14.75
C VAL A 254 8.62 -7.46 -13.43
N TRP A 255 8.07 -6.61 -12.56
CA TRP A 255 8.64 -6.32 -11.23
C TRP A 255 8.73 -7.59 -10.36
N LEU A 256 7.67 -8.39 -10.27
CA LEU A 256 7.69 -9.67 -9.53
C LEU A 256 8.80 -10.60 -10.01
N LYS A 257 9.01 -10.70 -11.33
CA LYS A 257 10.12 -11.50 -11.90
C LYS A 257 11.49 -10.95 -11.49
N GLN A 258 11.64 -9.64 -11.40
CA GLN A 258 12.89 -9.01 -10.96
C GLN A 258 13.14 -9.25 -9.46
N MET A 259 12.12 -9.11 -8.62
CA MET A 259 12.23 -9.33 -7.18
C MET A 259 12.46 -10.81 -6.83
N ALA A 260 11.85 -11.73 -7.58
CA ALA A 260 12.12 -13.15 -7.44
C ALA A 260 13.60 -13.50 -7.71
N LYS A 261 14.25 -12.81 -8.65
CA LYS A 261 15.70 -12.97 -8.88
C LYS A 261 16.56 -12.43 -7.73
N ARG A 262 16.04 -11.48 -6.94
CA ARG A 262 16.69 -10.98 -5.73
C ARG A 262 16.44 -11.85 -4.50
N GLY A 263 15.52 -12.81 -4.57
CA GLY A 263 15.24 -13.75 -3.48
C GLY A 263 13.82 -13.70 -2.92
N LEU A 264 12.94 -12.79 -3.39
CA LEU A 264 11.52 -12.78 -3.04
C LEU A 264 10.88 -14.11 -3.49
N THR A 265 10.18 -14.79 -2.57
CA THR A 265 9.40 -15.99 -2.90
C THR A 265 8.00 -15.60 -3.36
N ARG A 266 7.56 -16.17 -4.49
CA ARG A 266 6.20 -16.06 -4.99
C ARG A 266 5.46 -17.33 -4.62
N THR A 267 4.32 -17.23 -3.97
CA THR A 267 3.53 -18.36 -3.49
C THR A 267 2.05 -17.98 -3.43
N ASP A 268 1.22 -18.82 -2.87
CA ASP A 268 -0.19 -18.59 -2.60
C ASP A 268 -0.57 -19.01 -1.17
N SER A 269 -1.78 -18.64 -0.74
CA SER A 269 -2.29 -18.85 0.61
C SER A 269 -2.45 -20.31 1.02
N VAL A 270 -2.39 -21.25 0.06
CA VAL A 270 -2.52 -22.70 0.27
C VAL A 270 -1.17 -23.39 0.16
N SER A 271 -0.45 -23.16 -0.94
CA SER A 271 0.81 -23.85 -1.26
C SER A 271 1.93 -23.51 -0.27
N PHE A 272 1.92 -22.32 0.32
CA PHE A 272 2.91 -21.93 1.33
C PHE A 272 2.96 -22.89 2.53
N TRP A 273 1.84 -23.49 2.91
CA TRP A 273 1.70 -24.34 4.09
C TRP A 273 1.86 -25.85 3.81
N SER A 274 2.13 -26.23 2.56
CA SER A 274 2.18 -27.62 2.08
C SER A 274 3.50 -28.34 2.37
#